data_5f3c2a4eb1f6f29e2c176932bbd58abe
#
_entry.id   5f3c2a4eb1f6f29e2c176932bbd58abe
#
_cell.length_a   1.000
_cell.length_b   1.000
_cell.length_c   1.000
_cell.angle_alpha   90.00
_cell.angle_beta   90.00
_cell.angle_gamma   90.00
#
_symmetry.space_group_name_H-M   'P 1'
#
loop_
_entity.id
_entity.type
_entity.pdbx_description
1 polymer ?
#
loop_
_entity_poly.entity_id
_entity_poly.type
_entity_poly.pdbx_seq_one_letter_code
_entity_poly.pdbx_strand_id
1 'polypeptide(L)'
;MSQDELQKEILEFEELETQATQVEHSYTADDIQVLEGLEAVRLRPGMYIGSTSARGLHHLVWEIVDNGIDEALAGFADRIDVTIEPDNIIAVRDNGRGMPVGIHEKTGISAVETIMTVLHAGGKFGGGAYKVSGGLHGVGASVVNALSEWLEVTVFQDGKVYFIRFENGGHAVEPLKVIGETTETGTLVRFKADPQIFKDTTIYDYETLNSRLRQLAFLNKDIRLTLTDKRTPDGQSNDYKYEGGIIEYVQFLNKNKSTISDKVIYVEGLQDGILAEVALQYNDGYQSSIYSFCNNIHTHEGGYHEDGFRMALTRCINTYAKNNNMIKKDETLSQDDVKEGLVAIISVKHPDPQYEGQTKTKLGNSEVRKIVSNIAG
;
A
#
# COMPACT_ATOMS: atom_id res chain seq x y z
N MET A 1 -51.86 9.68 10.80
CA MET A 1 -51.08 9.96 12.01
C MET A 1 -51.51 11.35 12.49
N SER A 2 -52.04 11.46 13.71
CA SER A 2 -52.37 12.76 14.27
C SER A 2 -51.12 13.52 14.69
N GLN A 3 -51.20 14.85 14.84
CA GLN A 3 -50.09 15.66 15.32
C GLN A 3 -49.59 15.19 16.71
N ASP A 4 -50.47 14.68 17.54
CA ASP A 4 -50.15 14.14 18.89
C ASP A 4 -49.36 12.83 18.80
N GLU A 5 -49.63 11.95 17.82
CA GLU A 5 -48.86 10.71 17.59
C GLU A 5 -47.46 11.00 17.11
N LEU A 6 -47.30 11.96 16.20
CA LEU A 6 -45.98 12.39 15.69
C LEU A 6 -45.11 13.01 16.80
N GLN A 7 -45.74 13.80 17.67
CA GLN A 7 -45.03 14.47 18.77
C GLN A 7 -44.60 13.47 19.87
N LYS A 8 -45.35 12.39 20.05
CA LYS A 8 -45.02 11.30 20.96
C LYS A 8 -43.85 10.44 20.43
N GLU A 9 -43.86 10.11 19.12
CA GLU A 9 -42.74 9.43 18.48
C GLU A 9 -41.42 10.25 18.51
N ILE A 10 -41.51 11.57 18.34
CA ILE A 10 -40.34 12.45 18.43
C ILE A 10 -39.76 12.46 19.85
N LEU A 11 -40.61 12.56 20.85
CA LEU A 11 -40.20 12.53 22.26
C LEU A 11 -39.59 11.17 22.66
N GLU A 12 -40.18 10.06 22.22
CA GLU A 12 -39.63 8.73 22.45
C GLU A 12 -38.25 8.54 21.75
N PHE A 13 -38.06 9.14 20.55
CA PHE A 13 -36.79 9.11 19.84
C PHE A 13 -35.74 9.97 20.56
N GLU A 14 -36.09 11.17 21.04
CA GLU A 14 -35.20 12.05 21.80
C GLU A 14 -34.81 11.42 23.16
N GLU A 15 -35.75 10.73 23.85
CA GLU A 15 -35.43 9.98 25.05
C GLU A 15 -34.49 8.79 24.79
N LEU A 16 -34.70 8.05 23.70
CA LEU A 16 -33.82 6.96 23.29
C LEU A 16 -32.42 7.46 22.90
N GLU A 17 -32.31 8.57 22.16
CA GLU A 17 -31.00 9.20 21.86
C GLU A 17 -30.31 9.68 23.15
N THR A 18 -31.03 10.27 24.06
CA THR A 18 -30.50 10.74 25.35
C THR A 18 -30.02 9.57 26.22
N GLN A 19 -30.76 8.47 26.29
CA GLN A 19 -30.34 7.25 27.01
C GLN A 19 -29.15 6.55 26.35
N ALA A 20 -29.04 6.58 25.01
CA ALA A 20 -27.92 5.98 24.29
C ALA A 20 -26.62 6.78 24.44
N THR A 21 -26.67 8.06 24.80
CA THR A 21 -25.50 8.95 24.88
C THR A 21 -25.10 9.36 26.31
N GLN A 22 -26.01 9.19 27.29
CA GLN A 22 -25.68 9.47 28.70
C GLN A 22 -24.86 8.34 29.32
N VAL A 23 -23.62 8.69 29.74
CA VAL A 23 -22.77 7.81 30.55
C VAL A 23 -23.05 8.14 32.02
N GLU A 24 -23.60 7.17 32.77
CA GLU A 24 -23.90 7.33 34.22
C GLU A 24 -22.66 7.30 35.12
N HIS A 25 -21.46 7.13 34.55
CA HIS A 25 -20.18 7.05 35.27
C HIS A 25 -19.42 8.40 35.27
N SER A 26 -18.92 8.78 36.45
CA SER A 26 -17.96 9.88 36.55
C SER A 26 -16.63 9.49 35.84
N TYR A 27 -16.17 10.35 34.93
CA TYR A 27 -14.88 10.16 34.26
C TYR A 27 -13.73 10.43 35.22
N THR A 28 -12.99 9.40 35.59
CA THR A 28 -11.89 9.44 36.56
C THR A 28 -10.58 8.95 35.94
N ALA A 29 -9.47 9.06 36.65
CA ALA A 29 -8.17 8.57 36.19
C ALA A 29 -8.18 7.04 35.94
N ASP A 30 -9.02 6.30 36.65
CA ASP A 30 -9.15 4.84 36.49
C ASP A 30 -9.84 4.44 35.18
N ASP A 31 -10.54 5.38 34.53
CA ASP A 31 -11.18 5.15 33.23
C ASP A 31 -10.16 5.30 32.07
N ILE A 32 -8.95 5.77 32.35
CA ILE A 32 -7.87 5.90 31.36
C ILE A 32 -7.16 4.58 31.19
N GLN A 33 -7.43 3.89 30.08
CA GLN A 33 -6.73 2.66 29.71
C GLN A 33 -5.48 2.99 28.88
N VAL A 34 -4.33 2.51 29.31
CA VAL A 34 -3.09 2.56 28.54
C VAL A 34 -2.92 1.22 27.83
N LEU A 35 -2.99 1.25 26.50
CA LEU A 35 -2.78 0.06 25.69
C LEU A 35 -1.34 0.05 25.18
N GLU A 36 -0.65 -1.06 25.39
CA GLU A 36 0.74 -1.22 24.98
C GLU A 36 0.89 -2.34 23.92
N GLY A 37 1.88 -2.16 23.04
CA GLY A 37 2.26 -3.20 22.07
C GLY A 37 1.15 -3.64 21.13
N LEU A 38 1.09 -4.95 20.87
CA LEU A 38 0.16 -5.55 19.91
C LEU A 38 -1.30 -5.59 20.39
N GLU A 39 -1.54 -5.46 21.67
CA GLU A 39 -2.89 -5.40 22.21
C GLU A 39 -3.64 -4.17 21.72
N ALA A 40 -2.97 -3.02 21.62
CA ALA A 40 -3.52 -1.81 21.03
C ALA A 40 -4.01 -2.02 19.60
N VAL A 41 -3.28 -2.80 18.80
CA VAL A 41 -3.64 -3.14 17.41
C VAL A 41 -4.91 -4.01 17.38
N ARG A 42 -4.99 -5.01 18.23
CA ARG A 42 -6.16 -5.91 18.29
C ARG A 42 -7.44 -5.21 18.76
N LEU A 43 -7.33 -4.28 19.71
CA LEU A 43 -8.46 -3.51 20.21
C LEU A 43 -8.95 -2.45 19.22
N ARG A 44 -8.08 -1.86 18.44
CA ARG A 44 -8.39 -0.80 17.47
C ARG A 44 -7.78 -1.05 16.10
N PRO A 45 -8.07 -2.20 15.44
CA PRO A 45 -7.45 -2.57 14.17
C PRO A 45 -7.68 -1.54 13.06
N GLY A 46 -8.84 -0.88 13.06
CA GLY A 46 -9.17 0.17 12.08
C GLY A 46 -8.18 1.34 12.05
N MET A 47 -7.48 1.64 13.16
CA MET A 47 -6.44 2.69 13.18
C MET A 47 -5.22 2.32 12.33
N TYR A 48 -4.94 1.03 12.16
CA TYR A 48 -3.75 0.51 11.48
C TYR A 48 -4.04 0.05 10.04
N ILE A 49 -5.18 -0.60 9.81
CA ILE A 49 -5.55 -1.19 8.51
C ILE A 49 -6.78 -0.54 7.86
N GLY A 50 -7.32 0.53 8.47
CA GLY A 50 -8.45 1.32 7.97
C GLY A 50 -9.82 0.69 8.23
N SER A 51 -9.96 -0.63 8.19
CA SER A 51 -11.21 -1.36 8.49
C SER A 51 -10.92 -2.83 8.80
N THR A 52 -11.91 -3.54 9.34
CA THR A 52 -11.88 -5.01 9.51
C THR A 52 -12.74 -5.74 8.46
N SER A 53 -13.18 -5.04 7.42
CA SER A 53 -13.87 -5.61 6.27
C SER A 53 -12.90 -6.31 5.31
N ALA A 54 -13.39 -6.82 4.18
CA ALA A 54 -12.56 -7.41 3.11
C ALA A 54 -11.39 -6.48 2.70
N ARG A 55 -11.56 -5.15 2.69
CA ARG A 55 -10.49 -4.18 2.38
C ARG A 55 -9.32 -4.28 3.37
N GLY A 56 -9.61 -4.30 4.67
CA GLY A 56 -8.59 -4.44 5.70
C GLY A 56 -7.96 -5.83 5.71
N LEU A 57 -8.73 -6.88 5.39
CA LEU A 57 -8.19 -8.23 5.23
C LEU A 57 -7.10 -8.27 4.15
N HIS A 58 -7.37 -7.72 2.96
CA HIS A 58 -6.41 -7.66 1.87
C HIS A 58 -5.22 -6.74 2.20
N HIS A 59 -5.41 -5.73 3.06
CA HIS A 59 -4.33 -4.85 3.50
C HIS A 59 -3.21 -5.60 4.23
N LEU A 60 -3.52 -6.68 4.96
CA LEU A 60 -2.51 -7.55 5.58
C LEU A 60 -1.52 -8.09 4.54
N VAL A 61 -2.02 -8.49 3.36
CA VAL A 61 -1.17 -9.00 2.29
C VAL A 61 -0.27 -7.89 1.74
N TRP A 62 -0.81 -6.68 1.58
CA TRP A 62 -0.06 -5.52 1.08
C TRP A 62 1.11 -5.15 1.99
N GLU A 63 0.92 -5.16 3.30
CA GLU A 63 1.99 -4.86 4.26
C GLU A 63 3.19 -5.82 4.15
N ILE A 64 2.93 -7.10 3.88
CA ILE A 64 4.02 -8.08 3.70
C ILE A 64 4.63 -7.98 2.29
N VAL A 65 3.82 -7.82 1.24
CA VAL A 65 4.30 -7.65 -0.14
C VAL A 65 5.15 -6.38 -0.26
N ASP A 66 4.72 -5.26 0.34
CA ASP A 66 5.45 -3.99 0.32
C ASP A 66 6.84 -4.11 0.98
N ASN A 67 7.03 -5.00 1.96
CA ASN A 67 8.36 -5.29 2.51
C ASN A 67 9.28 -5.94 1.46
N GLY A 68 8.77 -6.87 0.65
CA GLY A 68 9.52 -7.46 -0.47
C GLY A 68 9.80 -6.43 -1.58
N ILE A 69 8.85 -5.53 -1.86
CA ILE A 69 9.06 -4.42 -2.79
C ILE A 69 10.15 -3.46 -2.28
N ASP A 70 10.19 -3.19 -0.97
CA ASP A 70 11.24 -2.35 -0.39
C ASP A 70 12.64 -2.99 -0.53
N GLU A 71 12.76 -4.33 -0.39
CA GLU A 71 13.99 -5.07 -0.70
C GLU A 71 14.37 -4.93 -2.18
N ALA A 72 13.40 -4.97 -3.08
CA ALA A 72 13.64 -4.79 -4.51
C ALA A 72 14.04 -3.35 -4.85
N LEU A 73 13.41 -2.32 -4.26
CA LEU A 73 13.81 -0.92 -4.42
C LEU A 73 15.22 -0.65 -3.87
N ALA A 74 15.63 -1.41 -2.85
CA ALA A 74 17.00 -1.36 -2.33
C ALA A 74 18.02 -2.14 -3.20
N GLY A 75 17.55 -2.85 -4.25
CA GLY A 75 18.37 -3.58 -5.21
C GLY A 75 18.76 -5.00 -4.77
N PHE A 76 18.07 -5.57 -3.78
CA PHE A 76 18.42 -6.89 -3.23
C PHE A 76 17.43 -7.99 -3.59
N ALA A 77 16.23 -7.65 -4.07
CA ALA A 77 15.23 -8.62 -4.53
C ALA A 77 14.83 -8.34 -5.97
N ASP A 78 14.52 -9.39 -6.72
CA ASP A 78 13.94 -9.30 -8.06
C ASP A 78 12.70 -10.19 -8.24
N ARG A 79 12.31 -10.92 -7.17
CA ARG A 79 11.18 -11.83 -7.18
C ARG A 79 10.41 -11.82 -5.87
N ILE A 80 9.07 -11.75 -5.98
CA ILE A 80 8.14 -11.90 -4.88
C ILE A 80 7.03 -12.86 -5.31
N ASP A 81 6.85 -13.93 -4.55
CA ASP A 81 5.83 -14.95 -4.79
C ASP A 81 4.75 -14.86 -3.70
N VAL A 82 3.50 -14.71 -4.13
CA VAL A 82 2.32 -14.70 -3.26
C VAL A 82 1.50 -15.95 -3.52
N THR A 83 1.17 -16.69 -2.48
CA THR A 83 0.34 -17.89 -2.58
C THR A 83 -0.84 -17.78 -1.62
N ILE A 84 -2.04 -18.04 -2.12
CA ILE A 84 -3.22 -18.32 -1.31
C ILE A 84 -3.27 -19.84 -1.15
N GLU A 85 -2.92 -20.31 0.04
CA GLU A 85 -2.94 -21.74 0.39
C GLU A 85 -4.36 -22.18 0.81
N PRO A 86 -4.63 -23.50 0.95
CA PRO A 86 -5.86 -23.98 1.58
C PRO A 86 -6.14 -23.28 2.91
N ASP A 87 -7.39 -23.21 3.31
CA ASP A 87 -7.87 -22.51 4.53
C ASP A 87 -7.61 -21.00 4.56
N ASN A 88 -7.40 -20.38 3.38
CA ASN A 88 -7.10 -18.96 3.22
C ASN A 88 -5.84 -18.52 3.99
N ILE A 89 -4.83 -19.35 4.03
CA ILE A 89 -3.50 -18.99 4.50
C ILE A 89 -2.80 -18.22 3.39
N ILE A 90 -2.17 -17.11 3.74
CA ILE A 90 -1.32 -16.36 2.82
C ILE A 90 0.14 -16.71 3.06
N ALA A 91 0.86 -16.96 1.98
CA ALA A 91 2.31 -17.08 1.98
C ALA A 91 2.91 -16.03 1.03
N VAL A 92 3.83 -15.22 1.51
CA VAL A 92 4.58 -14.23 0.72
C VAL A 92 6.06 -14.53 0.87
N ARG A 93 6.72 -14.81 -0.26
CA ARG A 93 8.15 -15.11 -0.35
C ARG A 93 8.85 -14.07 -1.19
N ASP A 94 9.88 -13.43 -0.64
CA ASP A 94 10.84 -12.64 -1.40
C ASP A 94 12.21 -13.35 -1.47
N ASN A 95 13.05 -12.97 -2.43
CA ASN A 95 14.42 -13.41 -2.56
C ASN A 95 15.45 -12.32 -2.19
N GLY A 96 15.06 -11.41 -1.29
CA GLY A 96 15.91 -10.35 -0.78
C GLY A 96 17.01 -10.84 0.17
N ARG A 97 17.55 -9.92 0.99
CA ARG A 97 18.60 -10.22 1.97
C ARG A 97 18.16 -11.14 3.11
N GLY A 98 16.86 -11.26 3.36
CA GLY A 98 16.29 -11.84 4.55
C GLY A 98 16.21 -10.84 5.72
N MET A 99 15.26 -11.05 6.63
CA MET A 99 15.19 -10.28 7.88
C MET A 99 16.43 -10.55 8.73
N PRO A 100 16.97 -9.53 9.45
CA PRO A 100 18.14 -9.74 10.31
C PRO A 100 17.80 -10.70 11.47
N VAL A 101 18.65 -11.71 11.66
CA VAL A 101 18.42 -12.83 12.61
C VAL A 101 19.16 -12.68 13.94
N GLY A 102 20.07 -11.70 14.04
CA GLY A 102 20.85 -11.43 15.25
C GLY A 102 20.01 -10.96 16.43
N ILE A 103 20.57 -10.99 17.62
CA ILE A 103 19.93 -10.45 18.83
C ILE A 103 19.96 -8.92 18.77
N HIS A 104 18.79 -8.30 18.98
CA HIS A 104 18.66 -6.85 19.01
C HIS A 104 19.03 -6.32 20.41
N GLU A 105 20.02 -5.41 20.49
CA GLU A 105 20.62 -4.95 21.75
C GLU A 105 19.62 -4.40 22.77
N LYS A 106 18.63 -3.64 22.34
CA LYS A 106 17.66 -3.01 23.26
C LYS A 106 16.59 -3.96 23.76
N THR A 107 16.20 -4.95 22.96
CA THR A 107 15.10 -5.85 23.32
C THR A 107 15.58 -7.18 23.91
N GLY A 108 16.84 -7.56 23.62
CA GLY A 108 17.41 -8.83 24.08
C GLY A 108 16.88 -10.08 23.38
N ILE A 109 15.97 -9.90 22.39
CA ILE A 109 15.40 -10.97 21.56
C ILE A 109 15.92 -10.85 20.12
N SER A 110 15.57 -11.80 19.23
CA SER A 110 15.99 -11.74 17.85
C SER A 110 15.40 -10.50 17.13
N ALA A 111 16.13 -9.97 16.15
CA ALA A 111 15.64 -8.83 15.36
C ALA A 111 14.34 -9.19 14.61
N VAL A 112 14.19 -10.43 14.11
CA VAL A 112 12.93 -10.92 13.51
C VAL A 112 11.79 -10.80 14.52
N GLU A 113 11.96 -11.31 15.74
CA GLU A 113 10.95 -11.25 16.79
C GLU A 113 10.65 -9.79 17.17
N THR A 114 11.68 -8.95 17.28
CA THR A 114 11.50 -7.51 17.55
C THR A 114 10.65 -6.83 16.46
N ILE A 115 10.93 -7.08 15.17
CA ILE A 115 10.17 -6.51 14.04
C ILE A 115 8.71 -6.98 14.07
N MET A 116 8.48 -8.23 14.48
CA MET A 116 7.14 -8.83 14.47
C MET A 116 6.30 -8.50 15.70
N THR A 117 6.91 -8.07 16.82
CA THR A 117 6.20 -7.90 18.09
C THR A 117 6.24 -6.48 18.65
N VAL A 118 7.18 -5.65 18.21
CA VAL A 118 7.34 -4.28 18.71
C VAL A 118 6.85 -3.29 17.66
N LEU A 119 5.88 -2.46 18.03
CA LEU A 119 5.43 -1.35 17.19
C LEU A 119 6.55 -0.31 17.02
N HIS A 120 6.65 0.28 15.85
CA HIS A 120 7.68 1.25 15.50
C HIS A 120 9.11 0.69 15.58
N ALA A 121 9.26 -0.62 15.34
CA ALA A 121 10.55 -1.28 15.17
C ALA A 121 10.80 -1.59 13.68
N GLY A 122 11.98 -1.24 13.18
CA GLY A 122 12.34 -1.53 11.78
C GLY A 122 13.57 -0.80 11.31
N GLY A 123 14.23 -1.33 10.27
CA GLY A 123 15.45 -0.77 9.67
C GLY A 123 15.21 0.46 8.76
N LYS A 124 13.96 0.94 8.65
CA LYS A 124 13.57 2.02 7.72
C LYS A 124 13.62 3.43 8.36
N PHE A 125 13.84 3.53 9.68
CA PHE A 125 13.91 4.81 10.41
C PHE A 125 15.27 5.51 10.35
N GLY A 126 16.34 4.81 10.02
CA GLY A 126 17.72 5.30 10.20
C GLY A 126 18.49 5.59 8.91
N GLY A 127 17.87 5.62 7.75
CA GLY A 127 18.48 6.07 6.47
C GLY A 127 19.64 5.23 5.90
N GLY A 128 20.08 4.17 6.59
CA GLY A 128 21.23 3.36 6.14
C GLY A 128 20.88 2.17 5.26
N ALA A 129 19.77 1.49 5.56
CA ALA A 129 19.40 0.24 4.90
C ALA A 129 18.48 0.45 3.68
N TYR A 130 17.68 1.52 3.67
CA TYR A 130 16.73 1.86 2.62
C TYR A 130 16.76 3.36 2.34
N LYS A 131 16.96 3.76 1.09
CA LYS A 131 16.91 5.17 0.65
C LYS A 131 15.48 5.60 0.31
N VAL A 132 14.71 4.68 -0.20
CA VAL A 132 13.29 4.85 -0.56
C VAL A 132 12.55 3.62 -0.05
N SER A 133 11.45 3.80 0.64
CA SER A 133 10.59 2.69 1.08
C SER A 133 9.12 3.11 1.13
N GLY A 134 8.23 2.14 0.95
CA GLY A 134 6.80 2.31 1.18
C GLY A 134 6.42 2.17 2.66
N GLY A 135 7.16 1.35 3.40
CA GLY A 135 6.97 1.10 4.82
C GLY A 135 7.65 2.14 5.69
N LEU A 136 6.95 3.23 6.06
CA LEU A 136 7.52 4.36 6.80
C LEU A 136 7.35 4.28 8.32
N HIS A 137 6.31 3.60 8.79
CA HIS A 137 5.88 3.65 10.18
C HIS A 137 6.47 2.52 11.04
N GLY A 138 7.11 1.51 10.42
CA GLY A 138 7.70 0.35 11.12
C GLY A 138 6.67 -0.46 11.91
N VAL A 139 5.41 -0.52 11.40
CA VAL A 139 4.32 -1.23 12.08
C VAL A 139 3.69 -2.34 11.24
N GLY A 140 3.88 -2.35 9.92
CA GLY A 140 3.15 -3.26 9.02
C GLY A 140 3.27 -4.73 9.40
N ALA A 141 4.48 -5.24 9.58
CA ALA A 141 4.72 -6.64 9.94
C ALA A 141 4.13 -6.99 11.31
N SER A 142 4.31 -6.14 12.32
CA SER A 142 3.76 -6.36 13.66
C SER A 142 2.23 -6.25 13.71
N VAL A 143 1.63 -5.40 12.87
CA VAL A 143 0.18 -5.30 12.70
C VAL A 143 -0.37 -6.59 12.07
N VAL A 144 0.26 -7.12 11.02
CA VAL A 144 -0.16 -8.41 10.42
C VAL A 144 -0.08 -9.52 11.45
N ASN A 145 1.00 -9.57 12.23
CA ASN A 145 1.17 -10.55 13.31
C ASN A 145 0.05 -10.42 14.35
N ALA A 146 -0.21 -9.23 14.87
CA ALA A 146 -1.26 -8.99 15.86
C ALA A 146 -2.66 -9.39 15.41
N LEU A 147 -2.95 -9.25 14.10
CA LEU A 147 -4.27 -9.51 13.51
C LEU A 147 -4.39 -10.90 12.87
N SER A 148 -3.40 -11.76 13.11
CA SER A 148 -3.40 -13.16 12.65
C SER A 148 -3.75 -14.12 13.80
N GLU A 149 -4.42 -15.22 13.45
CA GLU A 149 -4.61 -16.37 14.33
C GLU A 149 -3.24 -16.99 14.67
N TRP A 150 -2.40 -17.10 13.63
CA TRP A 150 -0.99 -17.44 13.74
C TRP A 150 -0.21 -16.82 12.57
N LEU A 151 1.09 -16.63 12.78
CA LEU A 151 2.02 -16.17 11.77
C LEU A 151 3.35 -16.90 11.91
N GLU A 152 3.97 -17.26 10.79
CA GLU A 152 5.26 -17.92 10.68
C GLU A 152 6.20 -17.06 9.83
N VAL A 153 7.44 -16.93 10.29
CA VAL A 153 8.52 -16.32 9.52
C VAL A 153 9.62 -17.34 9.32
N THR A 154 9.97 -17.56 8.06
CA THR A 154 11.16 -18.33 7.68
C THR A 154 12.14 -17.35 7.02
N VAL A 155 13.37 -17.28 7.55
CA VAL A 155 14.44 -16.44 7.00
C VAL A 155 15.53 -17.32 6.43
N PHE A 156 15.92 -17.01 5.20
CA PHE A 156 17.00 -17.67 4.45
C PHE A 156 18.18 -16.70 4.40
N GLN A 157 19.20 -16.94 5.19
CA GLN A 157 20.32 -16.02 5.34
C GLN A 157 21.57 -16.76 5.82
N ASP A 158 22.75 -16.37 5.31
CA ASP A 158 24.06 -16.85 5.76
C ASP A 158 24.18 -18.38 5.77
N GLY A 159 23.63 -19.04 4.74
CA GLY A 159 23.69 -20.49 4.56
C GLY A 159 22.73 -21.27 5.46
N LYS A 160 21.87 -20.62 6.23
CA LYS A 160 20.95 -21.22 7.18
C LYS A 160 19.51 -20.84 6.94
N VAL A 161 18.60 -21.73 7.37
CA VAL A 161 17.16 -21.49 7.42
C VAL A 161 16.78 -21.28 8.88
N TYR A 162 16.25 -20.10 9.17
CA TYR A 162 15.74 -19.73 10.50
C TYR A 162 14.22 -19.74 10.49
N PHE A 163 13.62 -20.10 11.62
CA PHE A 163 12.16 -20.20 11.75
C PHE A 163 11.69 -19.67 13.10
N ILE A 164 10.60 -18.95 13.09
CA ILE A 164 9.86 -18.52 14.29
C ILE A 164 8.36 -18.53 13.98
N ARG A 165 7.55 -18.89 14.99
CA ARG A 165 6.09 -18.91 14.93
C ARG A 165 5.50 -18.05 16.04
N PHE A 166 4.43 -17.34 15.70
CA PHE A 166 3.65 -16.48 16.59
C PHE A 166 2.21 -16.95 16.63
N GLU A 167 1.60 -16.87 17.81
CA GLU A 167 0.19 -17.19 18.07
C GLU A 167 -0.40 -16.22 19.11
N ASN A 168 -1.69 -16.36 19.40
CA ASN A 168 -2.34 -15.65 20.50
C ASN A 168 -2.15 -14.12 20.47
N GLY A 169 -2.36 -13.50 19.32
CA GLY A 169 -2.21 -12.05 19.17
C GLY A 169 -0.79 -11.58 18.95
N GLY A 170 0.07 -12.47 18.45
CA GLY A 170 1.43 -12.15 18.01
C GLY A 170 2.53 -12.50 19.00
N HIS A 171 2.26 -13.35 20.00
CA HIS A 171 3.28 -13.85 20.93
C HIS A 171 4.09 -14.96 20.28
N ALA A 172 5.43 -14.91 20.43
CA ALA A 172 6.31 -15.97 19.95
C ALA A 172 6.05 -17.27 20.73
N VAL A 173 5.85 -18.38 19.99
CA VAL A 173 5.65 -19.72 20.60
C VAL A 173 6.97 -20.24 21.15
N GLU A 174 8.05 -20.03 20.40
CA GLU A 174 9.43 -20.37 20.75
C GLU A 174 10.37 -19.30 20.18
N PRO A 175 11.58 -19.12 20.74
CA PRO A 175 12.57 -18.23 20.13
C PRO A 175 12.95 -18.64 18.71
N LEU A 176 13.49 -17.69 17.94
CA LEU A 176 14.01 -17.95 16.60
C LEU A 176 15.03 -19.11 16.63
N LYS A 177 14.83 -20.12 15.79
CA LYS A 177 15.68 -21.31 15.73
C LYS A 177 16.16 -21.61 14.32
N VAL A 178 17.33 -22.22 14.18
CA VAL A 178 17.83 -22.78 12.93
C VAL A 178 17.14 -24.12 12.69
N ILE A 179 16.55 -24.30 11.52
CA ILE A 179 15.83 -25.51 11.12
C ILE A 179 16.46 -26.25 9.93
N GLY A 180 17.46 -25.66 9.27
CA GLY A 180 18.11 -26.26 8.12
C GLY A 180 19.23 -25.40 7.55
N GLU A 181 19.77 -25.85 6.42
CA GLU A 181 20.75 -25.15 5.60
C GLU A 181 20.15 -24.77 4.24
N THR A 182 20.69 -23.73 3.62
CA THR A 182 20.20 -23.24 2.32
C THR A 182 21.30 -22.50 1.56
N THR A 183 21.17 -22.44 0.23
CA THR A 183 21.95 -21.55 -0.63
C THR A 183 21.15 -20.33 -1.07
N GLU A 184 19.86 -20.26 -0.69
CA GLU A 184 18.97 -19.14 -1.03
C GLU A 184 19.05 -18.03 0.02
N THR A 185 18.55 -16.85 -0.36
CA THR A 185 18.32 -15.71 0.54
C THR A 185 16.86 -15.27 0.50
N GLY A 186 16.46 -14.46 1.48
CA GLY A 186 15.15 -13.82 1.51
C GLY A 186 14.30 -14.20 2.71
N THR A 187 13.02 -13.82 2.65
CA THR A 187 12.06 -14.07 3.73
C THR A 187 10.80 -14.72 3.18
N LEU A 188 10.25 -15.68 3.92
CA LEU A 188 8.92 -16.22 3.72
C LEU A 188 8.08 -15.91 4.96
N VAL A 189 6.99 -15.18 4.78
CA VAL A 189 5.98 -14.94 5.81
C VAL A 189 4.72 -15.69 5.43
N ARG A 190 4.24 -16.55 6.34
CA ARG A 190 2.96 -17.26 6.21
C ARG A 190 2.07 -16.84 7.35
N PHE A 191 0.82 -16.52 7.08
CA PHE A 191 -0.11 -16.12 8.12
C PHE A 191 -1.56 -16.51 7.79
N LYS A 192 -2.36 -16.66 8.84
CA LYS A 192 -3.80 -16.88 8.76
C LYS A 192 -4.49 -15.75 9.52
N ALA A 193 -5.34 -15.00 8.84
CA ALA A 193 -6.08 -13.90 9.46
C ALA A 193 -6.99 -14.40 10.59
N ASP A 194 -7.06 -13.65 11.69
CA ASP A 194 -7.85 -14.02 12.87
C ASP A 194 -9.35 -13.77 12.63
N PRO A 195 -10.22 -14.80 12.64
CA PRO A 195 -11.66 -14.64 12.45
C PRO A 195 -12.34 -13.88 13.60
N GLN A 196 -11.70 -13.74 14.76
CA GLN A 196 -12.23 -12.91 15.85
C GLN A 196 -12.12 -11.41 15.51
N ILE A 197 -11.17 -11.04 14.68
CA ILE A 197 -10.97 -9.66 14.20
C ILE A 197 -11.76 -9.43 12.90
N PHE A 198 -11.59 -10.31 11.92
CA PHE A 198 -12.23 -10.24 10.61
C PHE A 198 -13.55 -11.02 10.59
N LYS A 199 -14.58 -10.45 11.23
CA LYS A 199 -15.87 -11.12 11.42
C LYS A 199 -16.68 -11.25 10.13
N ASP A 200 -16.51 -10.32 9.19
CA ASP A 200 -17.26 -10.31 7.93
C ASP A 200 -16.76 -11.41 6.98
N THR A 201 -15.44 -11.54 6.85
CA THR A 201 -14.80 -12.53 5.98
C THR A 201 -13.33 -12.71 6.30
N THR A 202 -12.83 -13.94 6.18
CA THR A 202 -11.39 -14.27 6.14
C THR A 202 -10.99 -14.83 4.77
N ILE A 203 -11.88 -14.72 3.78
CA ILE A 203 -11.67 -15.26 2.43
C ILE A 203 -11.03 -14.18 1.57
N TYR A 204 -9.83 -14.46 1.03
CA TYR A 204 -9.16 -13.57 0.11
C TYR A 204 -9.75 -13.66 -1.29
N ASP A 205 -10.04 -12.50 -1.87
CA ASP A 205 -10.47 -12.39 -3.27
C ASP A 205 -9.24 -12.40 -4.19
N TYR A 206 -9.20 -13.36 -5.10
CA TYR A 206 -8.07 -13.54 -6.01
C TYR A 206 -7.89 -12.34 -6.94
N GLU A 207 -8.97 -11.79 -7.50
CA GLU A 207 -8.87 -10.69 -8.47
C GLU A 207 -8.41 -9.38 -7.82
N THR A 208 -8.77 -9.16 -6.57
CA THR A 208 -8.25 -8.03 -5.77
C THR A 208 -6.74 -8.13 -5.61
N LEU A 209 -6.23 -9.31 -5.21
CA LEU A 209 -4.78 -9.54 -5.09
C LEU A 209 -4.09 -9.46 -6.45
N ASN A 210 -4.66 -10.10 -7.47
CA ASN A 210 -4.18 -10.16 -8.83
C ASN A 210 -4.00 -8.76 -9.45
N SER A 211 -5.01 -7.92 -9.32
CA SER A 211 -4.99 -6.54 -9.82
C SER A 211 -3.90 -5.71 -9.17
N ARG A 212 -3.72 -5.84 -7.86
CA ARG A 212 -2.69 -5.09 -7.13
C ARG A 212 -1.28 -5.57 -7.45
N LEU A 213 -1.04 -6.87 -7.51
CA LEU A 213 0.28 -7.41 -7.87
C LEU A 213 0.69 -7.03 -9.30
N ARG A 214 -0.26 -7.08 -10.25
CA ARG A 214 -0.03 -6.58 -11.62
C ARG A 214 0.34 -5.10 -11.61
N GLN A 215 -0.36 -4.28 -10.84
CA GLN A 215 -0.05 -2.85 -10.69
C GLN A 215 1.37 -2.63 -10.14
N LEU A 216 1.74 -3.36 -9.09
CA LEU A 216 3.09 -3.28 -8.51
C LEU A 216 4.17 -3.71 -9.50
N ALA A 217 3.91 -4.73 -10.35
CA ALA A 217 4.84 -5.15 -11.38
C ALA A 217 5.05 -4.06 -12.46
N PHE A 218 4.00 -3.31 -12.84
CA PHE A 218 4.16 -2.17 -13.74
C PHE A 218 4.96 -1.01 -13.12
N LEU A 219 4.81 -0.78 -11.82
CA LEU A 219 5.51 0.30 -11.12
C LEU A 219 6.99 0.00 -10.84
N ASN A 220 7.40 -1.27 -10.93
CA ASN A 220 8.73 -1.72 -10.60
C ASN A 220 9.28 -2.57 -11.75
N LYS A 221 9.98 -1.92 -12.68
CA LYS A 221 10.64 -2.59 -13.81
C LYS A 221 11.52 -3.74 -13.29
N ASP A 222 11.53 -4.84 -14.03
CA ASP A 222 12.37 -6.02 -13.78
C ASP A 222 12.02 -6.88 -12.57
N ILE A 223 11.10 -6.45 -11.69
CA ILE A 223 10.62 -7.30 -10.59
C ILE A 223 9.60 -8.31 -11.11
N ARG A 224 9.81 -9.57 -10.77
CA ARG A 224 8.85 -10.65 -11.04
C ARG A 224 7.91 -10.83 -9.84
N LEU A 225 6.62 -10.70 -10.07
CA LEU A 225 5.57 -10.91 -9.08
C LEU A 225 4.68 -12.07 -9.52
N THR A 226 4.52 -13.08 -8.67
CA THR A 226 3.60 -14.20 -8.95
C THR A 226 2.45 -14.23 -7.95
N LEU A 227 1.29 -14.65 -8.40
CA LEU A 227 0.15 -14.99 -7.54
C LEU A 227 -0.34 -16.38 -7.88
N THR A 228 -0.37 -17.27 -6.90
CA THR A 228 -0.87 -18.64 -7.05
C THR A 228 -1.99 -18.91 -6.05
N ASP A 229 -3.14 -19.34 -6.52
CA ASP A 229 -4.25 -19.82 -5.69
C ASP A 229 -4.24 -21.34 -5.63
N LYS A 230 -3.97 -21.90 -4.45
CA LYS A 230 -3.92 -23.35 -4.18
C LYS A 230 -5.13 -23.84 -3.39
N ARG A 231 -6.18 -23.04 -3.24
CA ARG A 231 -7.39 -23.44 -2.51
C ARG A 231 -8.18 -24.53 -3.19
N THR A 232 -8.04 -24.64 -4.52
CA THR A 232 -8.65 -25.70 -5.30
C THR A 232 -7.60 -26.48 -6.10
N PRO A 233 -7.86 -27.78 -6.45
CA PRO A 233 -6.91 -28.58 -7.22
C PRO A 233 -6.58 -27.98 -8.60
N ASP A 234 -7.56 -27.32 -9.24
CA ASP A 234 -7.42 -26.64 -10.54
C ASP A 234 -7.02 -25.15 -10.35
N GLY A 235 -6.32 -24.84 -9.27
CA GLY A 235 -5.97 -23.47 -8.89
C GLY A 235 -5.34 -22.67 -10.02
N GLN A 236 -5.49 -21.34 -9.93
CA GLN A 236 -5.01 -20.41 -10.94
C GLN A 236 -3.68 -19.77 -10.51
N SER A 237 -2.86 -19.37 -11.49
CA SER A 237 -1.61 -18.68 -11.25
C SER A 237 -1.40 -17.60 -12.30
N ASN A 238 -0.91 -16.45 -11.86
CA ASN A 238 -0.46 -15.36 -12.72
C ASN A 238 0.98 -15.00 -12.40
N ASP A 239 1.70 -14.59 -13.42
CA ASP A 239 3.12 -14.23 -13.37
C ASP A 239 3.29 -12.90 -14.11
N TYR A 240 3.82 -11.90 -13.43
CA TYR A 240 3.96 -10.54 -13.92
C TYR A 240 5.42 -10.11 -13.88
N LYS A 241 5.89 -9.65 -15.03
CA LYS A 241 7.17 -8.96 -15.19
C LYS A 241 7.03 -7.99 -16.36
N TYR A 242 7.23 -6.69 -16.12
CA TYR A 242 7.08 -5.65 -17.12
C TYR A 242 8.35 -4.81 -17.24
N GLU A 243 9.04 -4.97 -18.36
CA GLU A 243 10.29 -4.24 -18.61
C GLU A 243 10.06 -2.78 -19.02
N GLY A 244 8.93 -2.49 -19.64
CA GLY A 244 8.53 -1.12 -20.01
C GLY A 244 7.92 -0.29 -18.90
N GLY A 245 7.65 -0.89 -17.74
CA GLY A 245 7.20 -0.18 -16.54
C GLY A 245 5.89 0.58 -16.73
N ILE A 246 5.85 1.85 -16.33
CA ILE A 246 4.63 2.67 -16.39
C ILE A 246 4.18 2.99 -17.83
N ILE A 247 5.06 2.86 -18.84
CA ILE A 247 4.68 2.97 -20.25
C ILE A 247 3.75 1.82 -20.62
N GLU A 248 4.12 0.58 -20.28
CA GLU A 248 3.27 -0.60 -20.51
C GLU A 248 1.99 -0.52 -19.67
N TYR A 249 2.05 0.11 -18.51
CA TYR A 249 0.85 0.31 -17.69
C TYR A 249 -0.18 1.20 -18.40
N VAL A 250 0.25 2.32 -18.98
CA VAL A 250 -0.62 3.19 -19.78
C VAL A 250 -1.20 2.44 -20.98
N GLN A 251 -0.38 1.66 -21.69
CA GLN A 251 -0.82 0.82 -22.81
C GLN A 251 -1.85 -0.22 -22.36
N PHE A 252 -1.61 -0.87 -21.23
CA PHE A 252 -2.56 -1.83 -20.63
C PHE A 252 -3.91 -1.17 -20.30
N LEU A 253 -3.92 0.03 -19.75
CA LEU A 253 -5.14 0.78 -19.43
C LEU A 253 -5.92 1.24 -20.69
N ASN A 254 -5.22 1.40 -21.80
CA ASN A 254 -5.79 1.78 -23.08
C ASN A 254 -6.07 0.59 -24.03
N LYS A 255 -5.77 -0.66 -23.64
CA LYS A 255 -5.82 -1.84 -24.52
C LYS A 255 -7.15 -2.06 -25.26
N ASN A 256 -8.26 -1.56 -24.68
CA ASN A 256 -9.61 -1.69 -25.23
C ASN A 256 -10.19 -0.33 -25.66
N LYS A 257 -9.33 0.67 -25.88
CA LYS A 257 -9.73 2.04 -26.28
C LYS A 257 -8.99 2.41 -27.56
N SER A 258 -9.58 3.28 -28.36
CA SER A 258 -8.93 3.85 -29.54
C SER A 258 -8.02 5.00 -29.12
N THR A 259 -6.73 4.83 -29.22
CA THR A 259 -5.74 5.85 -28.86
C THR A 259 -5.58 6.87 -29.96
N ILE A 260 -5.42 8.17 -29.60
CA ILE A 260 -5.20 9.26 -30.56
C ILE A 260 -3.81 9.19 -31.19
N SER A 261 -2.84 8.63 -30.45
CA SER A 261 -1.46 8.41 -30.90
C SER A 261 -0.99 7.04 -30.45
N ASP A 262 -0.23 6.34 -31.26
CA ASP A 262 0.38 5.05 -30.90
C ASP A 262 1.47 5.18 -29.85
N LYS A 263 2.03 6.37 -29.70
CA LYS A 263 3.13 6.62 -28.76
C LYS A 263 2.58 7.07 -27.40
N VAL A 264 3.05 6.40 -26.34
CA VAL A 264 2.93 6.89 -24.97
C VAL A 264 3.97 7.98 -24.75
N ILE A 265 3.55 9.12 -24.25
CA ILE A 265 4.46 10.19 -23.82
C ILE A 265 5.02 9.78 -22.46
N TYR A 266 6.35 9.77 -22.34
CA TYR A 266 7.04 9.41 -21.10
C TYR A 266 8.12 10.44 -20.79
N VAL A 267 8.18 10.85 -19.54
CA VAL A 267 9.23 11.70 -18.99
C VAL A 267 9.65 11.18 -17.62
N GLU A 268 10.92 11.31 -17.32
CA GLU A 268 11.48 11.02 -16.00
C GLU A 268 12.52 12.08 -15.62
N GLY A 269 12.72 12.27 -14.35
CA GLY A 269 13.75 13.17 -13.84
C GLY A 269 13.99 13.01 -12.36
N LEU A 270 15.20 13.36 -11.94
CA LEU A 270 15.63 13.39 -10.56
C LEU A 270 15.91 14.84 -10.17
N GLN A 271 15.19 15.34 -9.16
CA GLN A 271 15.42 16.67 -8.61
C GLN A 271 15.33 16.61 -7.07
N ASP A 272 16.30 17.21 -6.39
CA ASP A 272 16.38 17.28 -4.92
C ASP A 272 16.29 15.89 -4.22
N GLY A 273 16.82 14.84 -4.87
CA GLY A 273 16.76 13.46 -4.36
C GLY A 273 15.42 12.75 -4.61
N ILE A 274 14.47 13.41 -5.26
CA ILE A 274 13.14 12.87 -5.59
C ILE A 274 13.12 12.50 -7.07
N LEU A 275 12.87 11.21 -7.35
CA LEU A 275 12.66 10.72 -8.72
C LEU A 275 11.17 10.82 -9.05
N ALA A 276 10.86 11.43 -10.19
CA ALA A 276 9.49 11.43 -10.72
C ALA A 276 9.47 10.87 -12.14
N GLU A 277 8.51 10.00 -12.39
CA GLU A 277 8.19 9.41 -13.69
C GLU A 277 6.74 9.73 -14.03
N VAL A 278 6.50 10.12 -15.27
CA VAL A 278 5.16 10.36 -15.80
C VAL A 278 5.03 9.67 -17.15
N ALA A 279 3.97 8.87 -17.31
CA ALA A 279 3.58 8.30 -18.59
C ALA A 279 2.14 8.68 -18.88
N LEU A 280 1.84 9.09 -20.12
CA LEU A 280 0.49 9.48 -20.49
C LEU A 280 0.18 9.20 -21.98
N GLN A 281 -1.10 8.99 -22.28
CA GLN A 281 -1.62 8.80 -23.64
C GLN A 281 -3.09 9.21 -23.66
N TYR A 282 -3.52 9.80 -24.76
CA TYR A 282 -4.92 10.14 -25.00
C TYR A 282 -5.62 9.06 -25.81
N ASN A 283 -6.91 8.88 -25.54
CA ASN A 283 -7.84 8.05 -26.31
C ASN A 283 -9.07 8.89 -26.72
N ASP A 284 -9.92 8.33 -27.55
CA ASP A 284 -11.12 8.97 -28.09
C ASP A 284 -12.32 9.02 -27.11
N GLY A 285 -12.12 8.54 -25.88
CA GLY A 285 -13.14 8.60 -24.82
C GLY A 285 -13.20 9.97 -24.13
N TYR A 286 -14.24 10.17 -23.33
CA TYR A 286 -14.42 11.40 -22.54
C TYR A 286 -13.91 11.30 -21.09
N GLN A 287 -13.69 10.09 -20.61
CA GLN A 287 -13.27 9.87 -19.23
C GLN A 287 -11.75 9.92 -19.10
N SER A 288 -11.28 10.61 -18.05
CA SER A 288 -9.88 10.55 -17.65
C SER A 288 -9.63 9.42 -16.66
N SER A 289 -8.44 8.83 -16.75
CA SER A 289 -7.94 7.84 -15.81
C SER A 289 -6.53 8.24 -15.36
N ILE A 290 -6.44 8.96 -14.26
CA ILE A 290 -5.17 9.44 -13.71
C ILE A 290 -4.89 8.65 -12.44
N TYR A 291 -3.75 7.98 -12.39
CA TYR A 291 -3.29 7.21 -11.24
C TYR A 291 -1.97 7.79 -10.74
N SER A 292 -1.94 8.15 -9.47
CA SER A 292 -0.78 8.72 -8.82
C SER A 292 -0.23 7.82 -7.72
N PHE A 293 1.10 7.71 -7.65
CA PHE A 293 1.81 6.84 -6.74
C PHE A 293 2.96 7.56 -6.08
N CYS A 294 3.20 7.26 -4.80
CA CYS A 294 4.43 7.63 -4.12
C CYS A 294 5.01 6.41 -3.41
N ASN A 295 6.26 6.06 -3.70
CA ASN A 295 6.93 4.85 -3.22
C ASN A 295 6.07 3.59 -3.44
N ASN A 296 5.49 3.45 -4.64
CA ASN A 296 4.59 2.37 -5.07
C ASN A 296 3.21 2.33 -4.38
N ILE A 297 2.92 3.23 -3.44
CA ILE A 297 1.63 3.33 -2.79
C ILE A 297 0.69 4.15 -3.66
N HIS A 298 -0.49 3.62 -3.94
CA HIS A 298 -1.52 4.31 -4.71
C HIS A 298 -2.18 5.40 -3.87
N THR A 299 -1.92 6.64 -4.22
CA THR A 299 -2.53 7.82 -3.60
C THR A 299 -3.84 8.16 -4.28
N HIS A 300 -4.88 7.36 -4.03
CA HIS A 300 -6.15 7.48 -4.76
C HIS A 300 -6.92 8.79 -4.52
N GLU A 301 -6.57 9.56 -3.49
CA GLU A 301 -7.05 10.93 -3.25
C GLU A 301 -6.09 11.98 -3.82
N GLY A 302 -5.09 11.54 -4.62
CA GLY A 302 -4.12 12.43 -5.26
C GLY A 302 -3.05 12.96 -4.31
N GLY A 303 -2.75 14.24 -4.43
CA GLY A 303 -1.74 14.94 -3.67
C GLY A 303 -0.88 15.85 -4.54
N TYR A 304 0.17 16.42 -3.96
CA TYR A 304 0.97 17.44 -4.62
C TYR A 304 1.69 16.98 -5.90
N HIS A 305 2.00 15.69 -6.06
CA HIS A 305 2.56 15.14 -7.30
C HIS A 305 1.56 15.18 -8.45
N GLU A 306 0.31 14.81 -8.19
CA GLU A 306 -0.76 14.88 -9.18
C GLU A 306 -1.11 16.34 -9.53
N ASP A 307 -1.18 17.23 -8.53
CA ASP A 307 -1.37 18.66 -8.75
C ASP A 307 -0.27 19.25 -9.65
N GLY A 308 0.99 18.90 -9.39
CA GLY A 308 2.14 19.33 -10.19
C GLY A 308 2.04 18.88 -11.64
N PHE A 309 1.64 17.64 -11.87
CA PHE A 309 1.40 17.10 -13.20
C PHE A 309 0.26 17.85 -13.93
N ARG A 310 -0.91 18.01 -13.28
CA ARG A 310 -2.07 18.69 -13.86
C ARG A 310 -1.74 20.14 -14.26
N MET A 311 -1.00 20.83 -13.40
CA MET A 311 -0.53 22.20 -13.69
C MET A 311 0.42 22.24 -14.89
N ALA A 312 1.38 21.33 -14.97
CA ALA A 312 2.33 21.25 -16.08
C ALA A 312 1.60 20.95 -17.40
N LEU A 313 0.76 19.92 -17.42
CA LEU A 313 -0.01 19.52 -18.59
C LEU A 313 -0.84 20.67 -19.15
N THR A 314 -1.62 21.34 -18.30
CA THR A 314 -2.47 22.47 -18.69
C THR A 314 -1.64 23.63 -19.24
N ARG A 315 -0.52 23.96 -18.60
CA ARG A 315 0.40 25.00 -19.06
C ARG A 315 1.00 24.66 -20.42
N CYS A 316 1.48 23.44 -20.62
CA CYS A 316 2.13 23.02 -21.87
C CYS A 316 1.16 23.05 -23.03
N ILE A 317 -0.06 22.49 -22.85
CA ILE A 317 -1.09 22.49 -23.91
C ILE A 317 -1.52 23.93 -24.27
N ASN A 318 -1.79 24.78 -23.27
CA ASN A 318 -2.13 26.17 -23.52
C ASN A 318 -1.02 26.94 -24.24
N THR A 319 0.23 26.73 -23.83
CA THR A 319 1.40 27.35 -24.49
C THR A 319 1.52 26.90 -25.93
N TYR A 320 1.39 25.61 -26.19
CA TYR A 320 1.44 25.06 -27.56
C TYR A 320 0.29 25.58 -28.42
N ALA A 321 -0.95 25.55 -27.89
CA ALA A 321 -2.14 26.00 -28.62
C ALA A 321 -2.06 27.49 -28.99
N LYS A 322 -1.58 28.35 -28.09
CA LYS A 322 -1.36 29.79 -28.35
C LYS A 322 -0.27 30.05 -29.38
N ASN A 323 0.87 29.36 -29.25
CA ASN A 323 2.02 29.52 -30.15
C ASN A 323 1.70 29.06 -31.59
N ASN A 324 0.77 28.11 -31.74
CA ASN A 324 0.32 27.59 -33.03
C ASN A 324 -1.01 28.22 -33.51
N ASN A 325 -1.50 29.26 -32.82
CA ASN A 325 -2.76 29.96 -33.15
C ASN A 325 -3.99 29.02 -33.17
N MET A 326 -4.01 27.98 -32.37
CA MET A 326 -5.13 27.02 -32.26
C MET A 326 -6.27 27.58 -31.39
N ILE A 327 -5.94 28.50 -30.47
CA ILE A 327 -6.88 29.24 -29.63
C ILE A 327 -6.53 30.73 -29.68
N LYS A 328 -7.48 31.61 -29.37
CA LYS A 328 -7.23 33.05 -29.31
C LYS A 328 -6.29 33.38 -28.14
N LYS A 329 -5.62 34.54 -28.23
CA LYS A 329 -4.62 34.94 -27.19
C LYS A 329 -5.21 35.13 -25.81
N ASP A 330 -6.46 35.52 -25.72
CA ASP A 330 -7.25 35.73 -24.51
C ASP A 330 -7.99 34.48 -24.03
N GLU A 331 -8.05 33.42 -24.85
CA GLU A 331 -8.62 32.13 -24.47
C GLU A 331 -7.60 31.25 -23.75
N THR A 332 -8.08 30.41 -22.82
CA THR A 332 -7.28 29.38 -22.12
C THR A 332 -8.14 28.15 -21.90
N LEU A 333 -7.54 26.99 -22.11
CA LEU A 333 -8.11 25.70 -21.73
C LEU A 333 -7.99 25.49 -20.22
N SER A 334 -9.06 25.01 -19.61
CA SER A 334 -9.09 24.63 -18.20
C SER A 334 -8.38 23.27 -17.96
N GLN A 335 -8.18 22.89 -16.70
CA GLN A 335 -7.69 21.56 -16.37
C GLN A 335 -8.67 20.45 -16.77
N ASP A 336 -9.97 20.76 -16.78
CA ASP A 336 -11.01 19.80 -17.17
C ASP A 336 -10.99 19.56 -18.68
N ASP A 337 -10.78 20.60 -19.49
CA ASP A 337 -10.66 20.47 -20.94
C ASP A 337 -9.47 19.60 -21.36
N VAL A 338 -8.33 19.75 -20.68
CA VAL A 338 -7.10 19.03 -21.08
C VAL A 338 -7.02 17.60 -20.55
N LYS A 339 -7.89 17.20 -19.63
CA LYS A 339 -7.88 15.83 -19.11
C LYS A 339 -8.80 14.85 -19.84
N GLU A 340 -9.68 15.36 -20.73
CA GLU A 340 -10.65 14.55 -21.45
C GLU A 340 -9.94 13.48 -22.32
N GLY A 341 -10.30 12.19 -22.15
CA GLY A 341 -9.65 11.07 -22.81
C GLY A 341 -8.24 10.73 -22.32
N LEU A 342 -7.76 11.40 -21.28
CA LEU A 342 -6.41 11.20 -20.75
C LEU A 342 -6.29 9.93 -19.90
N VAL A 343 -5.29 9.11 -20.19
CA VAL A 343 -4.77 8.07 -19.29
C VAL A 343 -3.37 8.49 -18.88
N ALA A 344 -3.13 8.62 -17.57
CA ALA A 344 -1.83 9.05 -17.05
C ALA A 344 -1.45 8.28 -15.78
N ILE A 345 -0.17 7.96 -15.66
CA ILE A 345 0.47 7.40 -14.47
C ILE A 345 1.52 8.39 -14.00
N ILE A 346 1.45 8.78 -12.74
CA ILE A 346 2.44 9.60 -12.06
C ILE A 346 3.06 8.75 -10.95
N SER A 347 4.36 8.48 -11.01
CA SER A 347 5.10 7.71 -10.00
C SER A 347 6.22 8.57 -9.44
N VAL A 348 6.22 8.73 -8.11
CA VAL A 348 7.26 9.48 -7.40
C VAL A 348 7.96 8.55 -6.41
N LYS A 349 9.29 8.61 -6.37
CA LYS A 349 10.12 7.97 -5.34
C LYS A 349 10.68 9.07 -4.45
N HIS A 350 10.23 9.12 -3.22
CA HIS A 350 10.56 10.15 -2.22
C HIS A 350 11.28 9.52 -1.02
N PRO A 351 12.41 10.08 -0.56
CA PRO A 351 13.15 9.52 0.58
C PRO A 351 12.40 9.66 1.90
N ASP A 352 11.55 10.69 2.05
CA ASP A 352 10.78 10.98 3.27
C ASP A 352 9.36 11.43 2.91
N PRO A 353 8.49 10.53 2.41
CA PRO A 353 7.14 10.90 2.01
C PRO A 353 6.24 11.12 3.23
N GLN A 354 5.42 12.16 3.15
CA GLN A 354 4.40 12.50 4.13
C GLN A 354 3.02 12.25 3.53
N TYR A 355 2.19 11.50 4.22
CA TYR A 355 0.84 11.18 3.77
C TYR A 355 -0.20 11.76 4.74
N GLU A 356 -1.37 12.07 4.19
CA GLU A 356 -2.55 12.35 5.01
C GLU A 356 -3.11 11.02 5.54
N GLY A 357 -2.85 10.72 6.83
CA GLY A 357 -3.34 9.52 7.51
C GLY A 357 -2.55 8.22 7.26
N GLN A 358 -2.85 7.21 8.07
CA GLN A 358 -2.18 5.90 8.06
C GLN A 358 -2.44 5.10 6.78
N THR A 359 -3.58 5.28 6.14
CA THR A 359 -3.95 4.58 4.89
C THR A 359 -3.25 5.14 3.65
N LYS A 360 -2.42 6.18 3.81
CA LYS A 360 -1.53 6.76 2.79
C LYS A 360 -2.24 7.15 1.48
N THR A 361 -3.47 7.62 1.59
CA THR A 361 -4.35 7.88 0.44
C THR A 361 -3.98 9.12 -0.35
N LYS A 362 -3.26 10.08 0.27
CA LYS A 362 -2.90 11.37 -0.34
C LYS A 362 -1.50 11.78 0.07
N LEU A 363 -0.71 12.27 -0.90
CA LEU A 363 0.65 12.77 -0.65
C LEU A 363 0.64 14.22 -0.20
N GLY A 364 1.24 14.50 0.97
CA GLY A 364 1.28 15.81 1.63
C GLY A 364 2.54 16.64 1.41
N ASN A 365 3.55 16.11 0.71
CA ASN A 365 4.82 16.80 0.44
C ASN A 365 4.65 17.93 -0.58
N SER A 366 4.58 19.19 -0.14
CA SER A 366 4.29 20.34 -1.00
C SER A 366 5.38 20.63 -2.04
N GLU A 367 6.65 20.34 -1.75
CA GLU A 367 7.79 20.48 -2.66
C GLU A 367 7.66 19.64 -3.92
N VAL A 368 6.99 18.49 -3.83
CA VAL A 368 6.80 17.55 -4.96
C VAL A 368 5.98 18.18 -6.08
N ARG A 369 5.06 19.13 -5.77
CA ARG A 369 4.29 19.85 -6.79
C ARG A 369 5.20 20.56 -7.79
N LYS A 370 6.19 21.30 -7.30
CA LYS A 370 7.13 22.04 -8.16
C LYS A 370 8.03 21.08 -8.93
N ILE A 371 8.52 20.02 -8.27
CA ILE A 371 9.42 19.03 -8.87
C ILE A 371 8.74 18.33 -10.04
N VAL A 372 7.55 17.76 -9.83
CA VAL A 372 6.78 17.09 -10.89
C VAL A 372 6.39 18.06 -11.99
N SER A 373 6.00 19.31 -11.65
CA SER A 373 5.68 20.33 -12.64
C SER A 373 6.87 20.74 -13.51
N ASN A 374 8.10 20.70 -12.97
CA ASN A 374 9.31 20.98 -13.73
C ASN A 374 9.68 19.81 -14.66
N ILE A 375 9.57 18.58 -14.17
CA ILE A 375 9.94 17.36 -14.91
C ILE A 375 8.94 17.09 -16.04
N ALA A 376 7.65 17.28 -15.78
CA ALA A 376 6.58 17.05 -16.76
C ALA A 376 6.41 18.22 -17.76
N GLY A 377 6.93 19.41 -17.48
CA GLY A 377 6.82 20.62 -18.32
C GLY A 377 7.96 20.85 -19.24
#